data_242f7a27b2ec3408f972ddba6f96ba53
#
_entry.id   242f7a27b2ec3408f972ddba6f96ba53
#
_cell.length_a   1.000
_cell.length_b   1.000
_cell.length_c   1.000
_cell.angle_alpha   90.00
_cell.angle_beta   90.00
_cell.angle_gamma   90.00
#
_symmetry.space_group_name_H-M   'P 1'
#
loop_
_entity.id
_entity.type
_entity.pdbx_description
1 polymer ?
#
loop_
_entity_poly.entity_id
_entity_poly.type
_entity_poly.pdbx_seq_one_letter_code
_entity_poly.pdbx_strand_id
1 'polypeptide(L)'
;MKKAFLFLALCLLGAGRAAAAEPVDSVRNVIYMIGDGMGLAHVSMLAVEGGYAPTAFDRAQGIALISTYSANNRVTDSAAAGTALACGSKTNNGTLGLDPRGGRLQSVIEWAVAEGMPAGIAVKCHLQHATPAAFYAHVPDRGDEKAITRDLLASNIDVLIGAGRRLEKESSEGGSYRDAFGRRGYAVAGSLEEAEPCLLYTSPSP
;
A
#
# COMPACT_ATOMS: atom_id res chain seq x y z
N MET A 1 -19.81 39.88 52.75
CA MET A 1 -18.93 38.71 52.59
C MET A 1 -19.63 37.36 52.43
N LYS A 2 -20.97 37.28 52.12
CA LYS A 2 -21.70 36.01 51.98
C LYS A 2 -22.09 35.65 50.52
N LYS A 3 -21.76 36.48 49.53
CA LYS A 3 -22.11 36.26 48.14
C LYS A 3 -20.97 35.70 47.28
N ALA A 4 -19.72 35.68 47.74
CA ALA A 4 -18.59 35.13 47.00
C ALA A 4 -18.42 33.61 47.13
N PHE A 5 -18.95 33.01 48.18
CA PHE A 5 -18.84 31.55 48.42
C PHE A 5 -19.83 30.70 47.57
N LEU A 6 -20.92 31.29 47.11
CA LEU A 6 -21.91 30.55 46.31
C LEU A 6 -21.49 30.37 44.87
N PHE A 7 -20.63 31.24 44.32
CA PHE A 7 -20.14 31.12 42.94
C PHE A 7 -19.03 30.10 42.80
N LEU A 8 -18.25 29.87 43.85
CA LEU A 8 -17.14 28.87 43.80
C LEU A 8 -17.65 27.42 43.89
N ALA A 9 -18.82 27.19 44.55
CA ALA A 9 -19.42 25.88 44.69
C ALA A 9 -20.11 25.41 43.37
N LEU A 10 -20.55 26.36 42.53
CA LEU A 10 -21.25 26.02 41.26
C LEU A 10 -20.24 25.67 40.14
N CYS A 11 -18.98 26.12 40.22
CA CYS A 11 -17.91 25.78 39.25
C CYS A 11 -17.34 24.38 39.48
N LEU A 12 -17.48 23.76 40.63
CA LEU A 12 -16.97 22.45 40.97
C LEU A 12 -17.94 21.31 40.58
N LEU A 13 -19.21 21.59 40.24
CA LEU A 13 -20.17 20.60 39.79
C LEU A 13 -20.19 20.42 38.27
N GLY A 14 -19.40 21.23 37.51
CA GLY A 14 -19.28 21.17 36.07
C GLY A 14 -18.08 20.35 35.55
N ALA A 15 -17.36 19.62 36.41
CA ALA A 15 -16.39 18.64 35.96
C ALA A 15 -17.13 17.45 35.31
N GLY A 16 -17.58 17.67 34.09
CA GLY A 16 -18.08 16.61 33.23
C GLY A 16 -17.05 15.49 33.22
N ARG A 17 -17.48 14.29 33.58
CA ARG A 17 -16.72 13.08 33.33
C ARG A 17 -16.31 13.13 31.85
N ALA A 18 -15.03 13.37 31.58
CA ALA A 18 -14.46 13.03 30.32
C ALA A 18 -14.75 11.54 30.16
N ALA A 19 -15.69 11.19 29.28
CA ALA A 19 -15.89 9.82 28.89
C ALA A 19 -14.51 9.35 28.41
N ALA A 20 -13.91 8.40 29.12
CA ALA A 20 -12.73 7.72 28.62
C ALA A 20 -13.13 7.19 27.24
N ALA A 21 -12.44 7.66 26.20
CA ALA A 21 -12.62 7.11 24.87
C ALA A 21 -12.40 5.58 25.01
N GLU A 22 -13.40 4.79 24.60
CA GLU A 22 -13.22 3.35 24.51
C GLU A 22 -11.93 3.09 23.76
N PRO A 23 -11.07 2.14 24.19
CA PRO A 23 -9.85 1.83 23.49
C PRO A 23 -10.22 1.47 22.06
N VAL A 24 -9.80 2.30 21.12
CA VAL A 24 -9.95 1.99 19.69
C VAL A 24 -9.26 0.65 19.49
N ASP A 25 -10.01 -0.35 19.07
CA ASP A 25 -9.48 -1.67 18.75
C ASP A 25 -8.32 -1.44 17.76
N SER A 26 -7.10 -1.75 18.16
CA SER A 26 -5.93 -1.43 17.37
C SER A 26 -6.00 -2.18 16.05
N VAL A 27 -5.93 -1.45 14.94
CA VAL A 27 -5.88 -2.05 13.59
C VAL A 27 -4.63 -2.94 13.53
N ARG A 28 -4.83 -4.24 13.37
CA ARG A 28 -3.73 -5.22 13.33
C ARG A 28 -3.25 -5.49 11.91
N ASN A 29 -4.16 -5.43 10.95
CA ASN A 29 -3.87 -5.75 9.54
C ASN A 29 -4.49 -4.68 8.64
N VAL A 30 -3.77 -4.29 7.59
CA VAL A 30 -4.25 -3.39 6.55
C VAL A 30 -4.14 -4.10 5.20
N ILE A 31 -5.25 -4.23 4.50
CA ILE A 31 -5.28 -4.72 3.11
C ILE A 31 -5.62 -3.55 2.20
N TYR A 32 -4.67 -3.17 1.36
CA TYR A 32 -4.81 -2.06 0.43
C TYR A 32 -5.04 -2.61 -0.99
N MET A 33 -6.27 -2.53 -1.48
CA MET A 33 -6.66 -3.07 -2.78
C MET A 33 -6.74 -1.96 -3.83
N ILE A 34 -6.04 -2.12 -4.94
CA ILE A 34 -5.99 -1.16 -6.04
C ILE A 34 -6.53 -1.80 -7.32
N GLY A 35 -7.61 -1.23 -7.86
CA GLY A 35 -8.07 -1.50 -9.22
C GLY A 35 -7.40 -0.51 -10.18
N ASP A 36 -6.37 -0.97 -10.91
CA ASP A 36 -5.64 -0.10 -11.84
C ASP A 36 -6.54 0.32 -13.01
N GLY A 37 -6.67 1.65 -13.17
CA GLY A 37 -7.59 2.26 -14.12
C GLY A 37 -9.08 2.10 -13.78
N MET A 38 -9.43 1.54 -12.62
CA MET A 38 -10.80 1.32 -12.21
C MET A 38 -11.45 2.63 -11.74
N GLY A 39 -12.42 3.11 -12.48
CA GLY A 39 -13.24 4.27 -12.11
C GLY A 39 -14.69 3.87 -11.79
N LEU A 40 -15.53 4.87 -11.51
CA LEU A 40 -16.96 4.68 -11.18
C LEU A 40 -17.72 3.89 -12.25
N ALA A 41 -17.36 4.05 -13.54
CA ALA A 41 -17.98 3.30 -14.62
C ALA A 41 -17.80 1.77 -14.45
N HIS A 42 -16.64 1.31 -13.97
CA HIS A 42 -16.41 -0.12 -13.72
C HIS A 42 -17.27 -0.64 -12.55
N VAL A 43 -17.45 0.16 -11.51
CA VAL A 43 -18.34 -0.19 -10.38
C VAL A 43 -19.80 -0.24 -10.87
N SER A 44 -20.20 0.71 -11.71
CA SER A 44 -21.54 0.72 -12.31
C SER A 44 -21.78 -0.49 -13.23
N MET A 45 -20.79 -0.87 -14.04
CA MET A 45 -20.85 -2.06 -14.88
C MET A 45 -21.00 -3.33 -14.03
N LEU A 46 -20.25 -3.43 -12.93
CA LEU A 46 -20.38 -4.57 -12.02
C LEU A 46 -21.81 -4.69 -11.47
N ALA A 47 -22.41 -3.59 -11.09
CA ALA A 47 -23.78 -3.56 -10.58
C ALA A 47 -24.78 -3.99 -11.66
N VAL A 48 -24.66 -3.47 -12.90
CA VAL A 48 -25.53 -3.79 -14.03
C VAL A 48 -25.40 -5.26 -14.41
N GLU A 49 -24.18 -5.75 -14.65
CA GLU A 49 -23.92 -7.14 -15.03
C GLU A 49 -24.32 -8.14 -13.93
N GLY A 50 -24.23 -7.74 -12.66
CA GLY A 50 -24.66 -8.52 -11.52
C GLY A 50 -26.16 -8.41 -11.25
N GLY A 51 -26.96 -7.77 -12.12
CA GLY A 51 -28.41 -7.62 -11.95
C GLY A 51 -28.77 -6.82 -10.69
N TYR A 52 -27.92 -5.87 -10.30
CA TYR A 52 -28.04 -5.06 -9.08
C TYR A 52 -28.03 -5.88 -7.78
N ALA A 53 -27.48 -7.09 -7.81
CA ALA A 53 -27.25 -7.85 -6.58
C ALA A 53 -26.21 -7.14 -5.70
N PRO A 54 -26.31 -7.21 -4.35
CA PRO A 54 -25.37 -6.58 -3.43
C PRO A 54 -23.91 -7.03 -3.68
N THR A 55 -23.00 -6.08 -3.76
CA THR A 55 -21.58 -6.29 -3.97
C THR A 55 -20.77 -6.03 -2.69
N ALA A 56 -19.45 -6.22 -2.75
CA ALA A 56 -18.57 -5.82 -1.66
C ALA A 56 -18.57 -4.28 -1.43
N PHE A 57 -18.79 -3.49 -2.49
CA PHE A 57 -18.87 -2.03 -2.39
C PHE A 57 -20.06 -1.55 -1.56
N ASP A 58 -21.19 -2.27 -1.59
CA ASP A 58 -22.37 -1.92 -0.82
C ASP A 58 -22.18 -2.12 0.69
N ARG A 59 -21.15 -2.87 1.10
CA ARG A 59 -20.80 -3.09 2.50
C ARG A 59 -19.71 -2.13 3.01
N ALA A 60 -19.26 -1.18 2.16
CA ALA A 60 -18.26 -0.22 2.56
C ALA A 60 -18.78 0.70 3.69
N GLN A 61 -18.00 0.85 4.74
CA GLN A 61 -18.33 1.74 5.86
C GLN A 61 -18.11 3.23 5.55
N GLY A 62 -17.34 3.51 4.50
CA GLY A 62 -17.08 4.88 4.03
C GLY A 62 -16.77 4.90 2.55
N ILE A 63 -17.17 5.98 1.88
CA ILE A 63 -16.93 6.22 0.46
C ILE A 63 -16.37 7.63 0.31
N ALA A 64 -15.35 7.77 -0.54
CA ALA A 64 -14.78 9.07 -0.88
C ALA A 64 -14.46 9.15 -2.38
N LEU A 65 -14.45 10.37 -2.90
CA LEU A 65 -13.96 10.67 -4.24
C LEU A 65 -12.57 11.29 -4.11
N ILE A 66 -11.65 10.87 -4.98
CA ILE A 66 -10.31 11.41 -5.04
C ILE A 66 -10.02 12.03 -6.41
N SER A 67 -9.17 13.05 -6.44
CA SER A 67 -8.66 13.60 -7.68
C SER A 67 -7.43 12.84 -8.13
N THR A 68 -7.44 12.41 -9.40
CA THR A 68 -6.42 11.48 -9.93
C THR A 68 -5.33 12.16 -10.79
N TYR A 69 -5.39 13.47 -11.06
CA TYR A 69 -4.38 14.16 -11.86
C TYR A 69 -2.99 14.04 -11.23
N SER A 70 -1.93 13.92 -12.05
CA SER A 70 -0.53 13.91 -11.62
C SER A 70 0.03 15.33 -11.48
N ALA A 71 1.26 15.48 -11.01
CA ALA A 71 1.88 16.79 -10.82
C ALA A 71 2.07 17.56 -12.15
N ASN A 72 2.28 16.85 -13.25
CA ASN A 72 2.56 17.45 -14.56
C ASN A 72 1.48 17.18 -15.62
N ASN A 73 0.40 16.45 -15.30
CA ASN A 73 -0.61 16.11 -16.31
C ASN A 73 -2.01 15.97 -15.68
N ARG A 74 -3.03 16.38 -16.43
CA ARG A 74 -4.45 16.20 -16.06
C ARG A 74 -4.86 14.72 -16.06
N VAL A 75 -4.22 13.91 -16.92
CA VAL A 75 -4.43 12.46 -17.01
C VAL A 75 -3.21 11.80 -16.38
N THR A 76 -3.41 11.13 -15.26
CA THR A 76 -2.36 10.39 -14.56
C THR A 76 -1.99 9.10 -15.30
N ASP A 77 -0.81 8.57 -15.00
CA ASP A 77 -0.46 7.17 -15.31
C ASP A 77 -0.39 6.35 -14.01
N SER A 78 -0.19 5.04 -14.13
CA SER A 78 -0.10 4.15 -12.97
C SER A 78 1.10 4.46 -12.06
N ALA A 79 2.19 5.02 -12.60
CA ALA A 79 3.36 5.38 -11.81
C ALA A 79 3.08 6.54 -10.86
N ALA A 80 2.57 7.65 -11.42
CA ALA A 80 2.22 8.82 -10.62
C ALA A 80 1.05 8.57 -9.67
N ALA A 81 0.02 7.84 -10.13
CA ALA A 81 -1.11 7.48 -9.28
C ALA A 81 -0.71 6.51 -8.17
N GLY A 82 0.08 5.48 -8.48
CA GLY A 82 0.62 4.54 -7.50
C GLY A 82 1.49 5.22 -6.46
N THR A 83 2.38 6.13 -6.88
CA THR A 83 3.20 6.94 -5.96
C THR A 83 2.33 7.81 -5.05
N ALA A 84 1.28 8.43 -5.59
CA ALA A 84 0.37 9.22 -4.77
C ALA A 84 -0.37 8.38 -3.72
N LEU A 85 -0.76 7.15 -4.07
CA LEU A 85 -1.39 6.20 -3.15
C LEU A 85 -0.40 5.65 -2.11
N ALA A 86 0.84 5.35 -2.54
CA ALA A 86 1.86 4.78 -1.68
C ALA A 86 2.50 5.79 -0.71
N CYS A 87 2.70 7.03 -1.17
CA CYS A 87 3.49 8.05 -0.46
C CYS A 87 2.70 9.28 -0.03
N GLY A 88 1.41 9.37 -0.37
CA GLY A 88 0.57 10.54 -0.07
C GLY A 88 0.96 11.82 -0.81
N SER A 89 1.82 11.74 -1.83
CA SER A 89 2.34 12.89 -2.58
C SER A 89 2.22 12.69 -4.09
N LYS A 90 1.78 13.72 -4.81
CA LYS A 90 1.73 13.69 -6.27
C LYS A 90 3.13 13.79 -6.86
N THR A 91 3.34 13.06 -7.96
CA THR A 91 4.56 13.12 -8.77
C THR A 91 4.25 13.27 -10.25
N ASN A 92 5.27 13.34 -11.08
CA ASN A 92 5.16 13.40 -12.53
C ASN A 92 4.79 12.02 -13.11
N ASN A 93 4.04 12.02 -14.23
CA ASN A 93 3.79 10.77 -14.96
C ASN A 93 5.12 10.05 -15.27
N GLY A 94 5.11 8.73 -15.14
CA GLY A 94 6.28 7.88 -15.34
C GLY A 94 7.19 7.71 -14.12
N THR A 95 7.08 8.57 -13.12
CA THR A 95 7.97 8.60 -11.95
C THR A 95 7.43 7.74 -10.80
N LEU A 96 8.31 7.00 -10.13
CA LEU A 96 8.02 6.12 -9.02
C LEU A 96 8.73 6.58 -7.74
N GLY A 97 8.00 6.73 -6.64
CA GLY A 97 8.54 6.99 -5.30
C GLY A 97 9.39 8.25 -5.13
N LEU A 98 9.33 9.17 -6.11
CA LEU A 98 10.02 10.46 -6.06
C LEU A 98 9.02 11.62 -6.14
N ASP A 99 9.33 12.74 -5.53
CA ASP A 99 8.59 13.98 -5.72
C ASP A 99 8.82 14.58 -7.14
N PRO A 100 8.09 15.63 -7.55
CA PRO A 100 8.28 16.25 -8.87
C PRO A 100 9.67 16.84 -9.11
N ARG A 101 10.49 17.02 -8.08
CA ARG A 101 11.86 17.55 -8.13
C ARG A 101 12.92 16.46 -8.01
N GLY A 102 12.49 15.18 -7.91
CA GLY A 102 13.38 14.02 -7.78
C GLY A 102 13.77 13.67 -6.34
N GLY A 103 13.16 14.32 -5.34
CA GLY A 103 13.35 13.97 -3.94
C GLY A 103 12.67 12.64 -3.62
N ARG A 104 13.37 11.75 -2.88
CA ARG A 104 12.83 10.44 -2.45
C ARG A 104 11.64 10.64 -1.49
N LEU A 105 10.58 9.92 -1.75
CA LEU A 105 9.40 9.83 -0.89
C LEU A 105 9.41 8.49 -0.15
N GLN A 106 8.96 8.45 1.08
CA GLN A 106 8.77 7.19 1.81
C GLN A 106 7.38 6.64 1.53
N SER A 107 7.30 5.38 1.14
CA SER A 107 6.03 4.69 0.95
C SER A 107 5.48 4.11 2.25
N VAL A 108 4.18 3.81 2.28
CA VAL A 108 3.53 3.16 3.42
C VAL A 108 4.12 1.77 3.71
N ILE A 109 4.57 1.03 2.69
CA ILE A 109 5.24 -0.26 2.88
C ILE A 109 6.62 -0.07 3.49
N GLU A 110 7.43 0.87 3.00
CA GLU A 110 8.74 1.17 3.57
C GLU A 110 8.62 1.62 5.04
N TRP A 111 7.59 2.41 5.34
CA TRP A 111 7.31 2.78 6.73
C TRP A 111 6.94 1.54 7.57
N ALA A 112 6.06 0.68 7.09
CA ALA A 112 5.66 -0.54 7.79
C ALA A 112 6.86 -1.47 8.06
N VAL A 113 7.70 -1.72 7.05
CA VAL A 113 8.92 -2.53 7.18
C VAL A 113 9.89 -1.91 8.20
N ALA A 114 10.06 -0.58 8.19
CA ALA A 114 10.92 0.11 9.15
C ALA A 114 10.43 -0.01 10.60
N GLU A 115 9.11 -0.10 10.81
CA GLU A 115 8.47 -0.35 12.11
C GLU A 115 8.44 -1.86 12.49
N GLY A 116 9.05 -2.73 11.69
CA GLY A 116 9.08 -4.18 11.92
C GLY A 116 7.75 -4.88 11.65
N MET A 117 6.83 -4.26 10.91
CA MET A 117 5.58 -4.89 10.52
C MET A 117 5.78 -5.71 9.24
N PRO A 118 5.30 -6.97 9.19
CA PRO A 118 5.32 -7.76 7.97
C PRO A 118 4.57 -7.07 6.83
N ALA A 119 5.14 -7.10 5.64
CA ALA A 119 4.57 -6.49 4.45
C ALA A 119 4.54 -7.44 3.26
N GLY A 120 3.54 -7.27 2.39
CA GLY A 120 3.40 -8.10 1.21
C GLY A 120 2.81 -7.36 0.02
N ILE A 121 3.19 -7.80 -1.17
CA ILE A 121 2.63 -7.32 -2.46
C ILE A 121 2.13 -8.52 -3.24
N ALA A 122 0.87 -8.47 -3.68
CA ALA A 122 0.27 -9.47 -4.55
C ALA A 122 -0.38 -8.80 -5.77
N VAL A 123 0.07 -9.16 -6.97
CA VAL A 123 -0.38 -8.54 -8.23
C VAL A 123 -0.58 -9.56 -9.35
N LYS A 124 -1.47 -9.26 -10.29
CA LYS A 124 -1.66 -10.07 -11.51
C LYS A 124 -0.58 -9.82 -12.57
N CYS A 125 0.06 -8.66 -12.54
CA CYS A 125 1.14 -8.29 -13.45
C CYS A 125 2.50 -8.75 -12.90
N HIS A 126 3.59 -8.35 -13.57
CA HIS A 126 4.93 -8.55 -13.02
C HIS A 126 5.22 -7.57 -11.88
N LEU A 127 6.07 -7.98 -10.95
CA LEU A 127 6.38 -7.19 -9.75
C LEU A 127 7.02 -5.82 -10.08
N GLN A 128 7.72 -5.69 -11.22
CA GLN A 128 8.32 -4.44 -11.70
C GLN A 128 7.32 -3.50 -12.39
N HIS A 129 6.04 -3.88 -12.52
CA HIS A 129 5.02 -2.98 -13.06
C HIS A 129 4.86 -1.76 -12.14
N ALA A 130 4.52 -0.62 -12.72
CA ALA A 130 4.49 0.67 -12.00
C ALA A 130 3.63 0.65 -10.73
N THR A 131 2.48 -0.03 -10.76
CA THR A 131 1.56 -0.06 -9.62
C THR A 131 2.16 -0.70 -8.38
N PRO A 132 2.69 -1.94 -8.41
CA PRO A 132 3.41 -2.48 -7.26
C PRO A 132 4.73 -1.75 -6.99
N ALA A 133 5.46 -1.34 -8.03
CA ALA A 133 6.76 -0.68 -7.90
C ALA A 133 6.69 0.67 -7.16
N ALA A 134 5.56 1.37 -7.25
CA ALA A 134 5.35 2.62 -6.53
C ALA A 134 5.44 2.48 -5.00
N PHE A 135 5.31 1.26 -4.47
CA PHE A 135 5.37 0.99 -3.03
C PHE A 135 6.78 0.66 -2.51
N TYR A 136 7.78 0.48 -3.41
CA TYR A 136 9.15 0.13 -3.00
C TYR A 136 10.26 0.77 -3.86
N ALA A 137 9.96 1.24 -5.07
CA ALA A 137 10.96 1.74 -6.00
C ALA A 137 11.01 3.28 -6.04
N HIS A 138 12.22 3.82 -6.28
CA HIS A 138 12.48 5.25 -6.34
C HIS A 138 13.24 5.57 -7.63
N VAL A 139 12.53 5.60 -8.75
CA VAL A 139 13.11 5.81 -10.08
C VAL A 139 12.35 6.90 -10.86
N PRO A 140 13.06 7.72 -11.63
CA PRO A 140 12.43 8.77 -12.44
C PRO A 140 11.64 8.22 -13.63
N ASP A 141 11.93 6.98 -14.05
CA ASP A 141 11.27 6.34 -15.19
C ASP A 141 10.82 4.92 -14.84
N ARG A 142 9.51 4.68 -14.89
CA ARG A 142 8.88 3.36 -14.73
C ARG A 142 9.35 2.30 -15.72
N GLY A 143 10.02 2.71 -16.81
CA GLY A 143 10.64 1.82 -17.80
C GLY A 143 11.98 1.27 -17.35
N ASP A 144 12.63 1.82 -16.33
CA ASP A 144 13.91 1.32 -15.82
C ASP A 144 13.71 0.08 -14.91
N GLU A 145 13.39 -1.04 -15.56
CA GLU A 145 13.15 -2.30 -14.86
C GLU A 145 14.35 -2.79 -14.04
N LYS A 146 15.56 -2.44 -14.47
CA LYS A 146 16.78 -2.85 -13.74
C LYS A 146 16.88 -2.13 -12.40
N ALA A 147 16.66 -0.81 -12.40
CA ALA A 147 16.64 -0.02 -11.17
C ALA A 147 15.48 -0.46 -10.27
N ILE A 148 14.29 -0.65 -10.82
CA ILE A 148 13.11 -1.13 -10.08
C ILE A 148 13.39 -2.50 -9.42
N THR A 149 14.04 -3.43 -10.14
CA THR A 149 14.34 -4.75 -9.57
C THR A 149 15.41 -4.67 -8.48
N ARG A 150 16.38 -3.78 -8.60
CA ARG A 150 17.37 -3.53 -7.51
C ARG A 150 16.67 -3.00 -6.26
N ASP A 151 15.74 -2.06 -6.41
CA ASP A 151 14.97 -1.51 -5.31
C ASP A 151 14.08 -2.60 -4.66
N LEU A 152 13.47 -3.48 -5.49
CA LEU A 152 12.72 -4.62 -4.99
C LEU A 152 13.58 -5.58 -4.15
N LEU A 153 14.78 -5.90 -4.62
CA LEU A 153 15.74 -6.72 -3.87
C LEU A 153 16.14 -6.10 -2.53
N ALA A 154 16.14 -4.78 -2.44
CA ALA A 154 16.52 -4.04 -1.24
C ALA A 154 15.33 -3.73 -0.32
N SER A 155 14.11 -4.04 -0.72
CA SER A 155 12.89 -3.59 -0.04
C SER A 155 12.60 -4.30 1.29
N ASN A 156 13.15 -5.50 1.51
CA ASN A 156 12.84 -6.36 2.67
C ASN A 156 11.33 -6.64 2.85
N ILE A 157 10.57 -6.68 1.75
CA ILE A 157 9.16 -7.06 1.76
C ILE A 157 9.06 -8.57 1.91
N ASP A 158 8.28 -9.06 2.88
CA ASP A 158 8.26 -10.48 3.25
C ASP A 158 7.61 -11.39 2.21
N VAL A 159 6.55 -10.90 1.53
CA VAL A 159 5.79 -11.70 0.57
C VAL A 159 5.65 -10.96 -0.75
N LEU A 160 6.09 -11.60 -1.84
CA LEU A 160 6.04 -11.07 -3.19
C LEU A 160 5.33 -12.07 -4.12
N ILE A 161 4.14 -11.73 -4.61
CA ILE A 161 3.35 -12.55 -5.53
C ILE A 161 3.09 -11.78 -6.81
N GLY A 162 3.50 -12.32 -7.95
CA GLY A 162 3.31 -11.70 -9.25
C GLY A 162 3.89 -12.54 -10.39
N ALA A 163 3.77 -12.07 -11.64
CA ALA A 163 4.35 -12.77 -12.78
C ALA A 163 5.89 -12.77 -12.70
N GLY A 164 6.49 -13.93 -12.54
CA GLY A 164 7.91 -14.13 -12.24
C GLY A 164 8.85 -14.17 -13.43
N ARG A 165 8.34 -14.19 -14.70
CA ARG A 165 9.18 -14.36 -15.91
C ARG A 165 10.34 -13.36 -16.00
N ARG A 166 10.23 -12.18 -15.39
CA ARG A 166 11.31 -11.17 -15.37
C ARG A 166 12.40 -11.46 -14.35
N LEU A 167 12.16 -12.35 -13.39
CA LEU A 167 13.15 -12.79 -12.41
C LEU A 167 14.22 -13.71 -13.03
N GLU A 168 13.96 -14.27 -14.22
CA GLU A 168 14.92 -15.07 -14.97
C GLU A 168 15.95 -14.22 -15.74
N LYS A 169 15.79 -12.89 -15.79
CA LYS A 169 16.78 -11.99 -16.40
C LYS A 169 18.06 -11.94 -15.57
N GLU A 170 19.16 -11.65 -16.25
CA GLU A 170 20.47 -11.52 -15.63
C GLU A 170 20.50 -10.36 -14.61
N SER A 171 20.98 -10.66 -13.43
CA SER A 171 21.18 -9.72 -12.33
C SER A 171 22.54 -9.04 -12.45
N SER A 172 22.65 -7.80 -11.98
CA SER A 172 23.92 -7.09 -11.84
C SER A 172 24.88 -7.74 -10.83
N GLU A 173 24.39 -8.65 -9.99
CA GLU A 173 25.16 -9.39 -8.98
C GLU A 173 25.64 -10.76 -9.49
N GLY A 174 25.44 -11.05 -10.78
CA GLY A 174 25.70 -12.34 -11.42
C GLY A 174 24.56 -13.35 -11.23
N GLY A 175 24.32 -14.19 -12.24
CA GLY A 175 23.17 -15.08 -12.29
C GLY A 175 21.84 -14.35 -12.52
N SER A 176 20.74 -15.04 -12.34
CA SER A 176 19.42 -14.45 -12.49
C SER A 176 18.99 -13.62 -11.27
N TYR A 177 17.97 -12.79 -11.43
CA TYR A 177 17.34 -12.14 -10.26
C TYR A 177 16.72 -13.17 -9.30
N ARG A 178 16.22 -14.30 -9.80
CA ARG A 178 15.78 -15.43 -8.97
C ARG A 178 16.87 -15.87 -8.00
N ASP A 179 18.11 -16.06 -8.52
CA ASP A 179 19.25 -16.44 -7.68
C ASP A 179 19.59 -15.34 -6.67
N ALA A 180 19.48 -14.07 -7.07
CA ALA A 180 19.72 -12.94 -6.18
C ALA A 180 18.72 -12.88 -5.03
N PHE A 181 17.43 -13.17 -5.27
CA PHE A 181 16.43 -13.32 -4.19
C PHE A 181 16.75 -14.50 -3.28
N GLY A 182 17.12 -15.66 -3.85
CA GLY A 182 17.54 -16.83 -3.06
C GLY A 182 18.72 -16.54 -2.15
N ARG A 183 19.75 -15.82 -2.64
CA ARG A 183 20.89 -15.39 -1.81
C ARG A 183 20.49 -14.46 -0.65
N ARG A 184 19.39 -13.76 -0.76
CA ARG A 184 18.82 -12.91 0.29
C ARG A 184 17.85 -13.64 1.23
N GLY A 185 17.73 -14.95 1.10
CA GLY A 185 16.92 -15.79 1.96
C GLY A 185 15.46 -15.94 1.54
N TYR A 186 15.07 -15.43 0.36
CA TYR A 186 13.72 -15.67 -0.16
C TYR A 186 13.60 -17.11 -0.66
N ALA A 187 12.51 -17.78 -0.28
CA ALA A 187 12.05 -18.98 -0.95
C ALA A 187 11.32 -18.58 -2.24
N VAL A 188 11.81 -19.02 -3.39
CA VAL A 188 11.25 -18.65 -4.69
C VAL A 188 10.48 -19.82 -5.27
N ALA A 189 9.15 -19.74 -5.24
CA ALA A 189 8.22 -20.74 -5.74
C ALA A 189 7.71 -20.41 -7.14
N GLY A 190 7.48 -21.39 -7.97
CA GLY A 190 6.89 -21.28 -9.29
C GLY A 190 5.38 -21.43 -9.33
N SER A 191 4.79 -21.96 -8.25
CA SER A 191 3.35 -22.14 -8.08
C SER A 191 2.90 -21.84 -6.65
N LEU A 192 1.59 -21.73 -6.44
CA LEU A 192 1.04 -21.57 -5.08
C LEU A 192 1.26 -22.83 -4.23
N GLU A 193 1.21 -24.02 -4.83
CA GLU A 193 1.45 -25.29 -4.15
C GLU A 193 2.89 -25.37 -3.61
N GLU A 194 3.87 -24.90 -4.40
CA GLU A 194 5.26 -24.79 -3.95
C GLU A 194 5.44 -23.73 -2.86
N ALA A 195 4.65 -22.66 -2.89
CA ALA A 195 4.72 -21.58 -1.92
C ALA A 195 4.01 -21.91 -0.60
N GLU A 196 3.02 -22.80 -0.61
CA GLU A 196 2.17 -23.11 0.55
C GLU A 196 2.97 -23.46 1.83
N PRO A 197 4.02 -24.30 1.78
CA PRO A 197 4.84 -24.58 2.95
C PRO A 197 5.60 -23.35 3.51
N CYS A 198 5.86 -22.34 2.66
CA CYS A 198 6.55 -21.10 3.02
C CYS A 198 5.59 -20.04 3.56
N LEU A 199 4.30 -20.18 3.24
CA LEU A 199 3.24 -19.27 3.65
C LEU A 199 2.56 -19.73 4.95
N LEU A 200 3.14 -20.69 5.66
CA LEU A 200 2.62 -21.16 6.94
C LEU A 200 2.55 -19.98 7.92
N TYR A 201 1.39 -19.41 7.98
CA TYR A 201 1.01 -18.39 8.94
C TYR A 201 0.91 -19.06 10.32
N THR A 202 1.95 -18.88 11.12
CA THR A 202 2.01 -19.42 12.50
C THR A 202 1.54 -18.41 13.53
N SER A 203 0.74 -17.41 13.14
CA SER A 203 0.09 -16.59 14.15
C SER A 203 -1.09 -17.38 14.73
N PRO A 204 -1.13 -17.66 16.04
CA PRO A 204 -2.33 -18.22 16.63
C PRO A 204 -3.47 -17.24 16.39
N SER A 205 -4.53 -17.73 15.78
CA SER A 205 -5.81 -17.01 15.72
C SER A 205 -6.22 -16.71 17.17
N PRO A 206 -6.69 -15.51 17.48
CA PRO A 206 -7.21 -15.19 18.80
C PRO A 206 -8.42 -16.05 19.16
#